data_a770fe5e7c13f9072ecdc9cb869a2161
#
_entry.id   a770fe5e7c13f9072ecdc9cb869a2161
#
_cell.length_a   1.000
_cell.length_b   1.000
_cell.length_c   1.000
_cell.angle_alpha   90.00
_cell.angle_beta   90.00
_cell.angle_gamma   90.00
#
_symmetry.space_group_name_H-M   'P 1'
#
loop_
_entity.id
_entity.type
_entity.pdbx_description
1 polymer ?
#
loop_
_entity_poly.entity_id
_entity_poly.type
_entity_poly.pdbx_seq_one_letter_code
_entity_poly.pdbx_strand_id
1 'polypeptide(L)'
;MKPIVKVPSNILTIPAAEVTKFDKKLVRLISDMRVALITTTNPKGVGLAAPQVGISSRIFLTRPHENSIIRVFINPKIVKQSDQITDGPLRLSEASVPGRDNKLEGCLSIPNIWGKVNRAETITLAYQDEAGTKHIEEFHGFLATIIQ
;
A
#
# COMPACT_ATOMS: atom_id res chain seq x y z
N MET A 1 11.13 10.63 -10.95
CA MET A 1 10.96 9.44 -10.07
C MET A 1 11.39 9.82 -8.66
N LYS A 2 10.58 9.56 -7.65
CA LYS A 2 10.88 9.82 -6.24
C LYS A 2 11.52 8.59 -5.61
N PRO A 3 12.63 8.72 -4.86
CA PRO A 3 13.24 7.59 -4.15
C PRO A 3 12.34 7.15 -2.97
N ILE A 4 12.46 5.88 -2.58
CA ILE A 4 11.78 5.36 -1.38
C ILE A 4 12.49 5.90 -0.13
N VAL A 5 11.73 6.60 0.70
CA VAL A 5 12.19 7.08 2.01
C VAL A 5 12.31 5.89 2.97
N LYS A 6 13.41 5.82 3.70
CA LYS A 6 13.69 4.74 4.65
C LYS A 6 13.70 5.28 6.08
N VAL A 7 13.49 4.37 7.03
CA VAL A 7 13.65 4.67 8.46
C VAL A 7 15.15 4.95 8.77
N PRO A 8 15.45 5.84 9.74
CA PRO A 8 14.52 6.71 10.45
C PRO A 8 14.21 7.98 9.65
N SER A 9 12.95 8.26 9.41
CA SER A 9 12.51 9.51 8.79
C SER A 9 11.17 9.94 9.40
N ASN A 10 11.08 11.17 9.87
CA ASN A 10 9.89 11.69 10.57
C ASN A 10 8.62 11.62 9.73
N ILE A 11 8.72 11.74 8.40
CA ILE A 11 7.55 11.67 7.51
C ILE A 11 6.84 10.32 7.56
N LEU A 12 7.54 9.25 7.97
CA LEU A 12 6.98 7.91 8.10
C LEU A 12 6.22 7.69 9.42
N THR A 13 6.36 8.59 10.39
CA THR A 13 5.80 8.45 11.74
C THR A 13 4.71 9.48 12.06
N ILE A 14 4.58 10.53 11.24
CA ILE A 14 3.54 11.55 11.43
C ILE A 14 2.29 11.22 10.60
N PRO A 15 1.08 11.60 11.07
CA PRO A 15 -0.13 11.44 10.29
C PRO A 15 -0.05 12.19 8.96
N ALA A 16 -0.41 11.52 7.86
CA ALA A 16 -0.45 12.13 6.55
C ALA A 16 -1.66 13.08 6.40
N ALA A 17 -1.45 14.17 5.68
CA ALA A 17 -2.47 15.20 5.45
C ALA A 17 -3.55 14.73 4.47
N GLU A 18 -4.76 15.21 4.65
CA GLU A 18 -5.87 14.98 3.74
C GLU A 18 -5.65 15.68 2.39
N VAL A 19 -6.01 15.03 1.30
CA VAL A 19 -6.01 15.61 -0.04
C VAL A 19 -7.30 16.40 -0.22
N THR A 20 -7.20 17.71 -0.37
CA THR A 20 -8.36 18.60 -0.54
C THR A 20 -8.50 19.13 -1.96
N LYS A 21 -7.46 18.98 -2.80
CA LYS A 21 -7.45 19.48 -4.18
C LYS A 21 -7.08 18.36 -5.17
N PHE A 22 -7.96 18.14 -6.13
CA PHE A 22 -7.80 17.16 -7.21
C PHE A 22 -7.32 17.89 -8.47
N ASP A 23 -6.07 18.28 -8.46
CA ASP A 23 -5.45 19.14 -9.48
C ASP A 23 -4.29 18.44 -10.22
N LYS A 24 -3.65 19.17 -11.14
CA LYS A 24 -2.50 18.65 -11.90
C LYS A 24 -1.31 18.23 -11.03
N LYS A 25 -1.17 18.80 -9.80
CA LYS A 25 -0.10 18.41 -8.86
C LYS A 25 -0.37 17.02 -8.28
N LEU A 26 -1.63 16.74 -7.94
CA LEU A 26 -2.06 15.42 -7.50
C LEU A 26 -1.82 14.37 -8.58
N VAL A 27 -2.24 14.64 -9.83
CA VAL A 27 -2.01 13.75 -10.98
C VAL A 27 -0.53 13.45 -11.16
N ARG A 28 0.33 14.46 -11.07
CA ARG A 28 1.79 14.30 -11.18
C ARG A 28 2.36 13.45 -10.04
N LEU A 29 1.91 13.68 -8.81
CA LEU A 29 2.32 12.88 -7.65
C LEU A 29 1.96 11.41 -7.84
N ILE A 30 0.72 11.12 -8.23
CA ILE A 30 0.25 9.74 -8.47
C ILE A 30 1.07 9.08 -9.59
N SER A 31 1.37 9.80 -10.66
CA SER A 31 2.23 9.32 -11.75
C SER A 31 3.64 8.97 -11.23
N ASP A 32 4.25 9.83 -10.44
CA ASP A 32 5.56 9.57 -9.82
C ASP A 32 5.52 8.35 -8.88
N MET A 33 4.44 8.18 -8.11
CA MET A 33 4.24 7.03 -7.23
C MET A 33 4.06 5.72 -8.01
N ARG A 34 3.34 5.75 -9.14
CA ARG A 34 3.21 4.58 -10.04
C ARG A 34 4.57 4.13 -10.55
N VAL A 35 5.39 5.06 -11.02
CA VAL A 35 6.75 4.75 -11.48
C VAL A 35 7.58 4.17 -10.33
N ALA A 36 7.55 4.79 -9.15
CA ALA A 36 8.29 4.30 -7.99
C ALA A 36 7.87 2.87 -7.60
N LEU A 37 6.56 2.58 -7.59
CA LEU A 37 6.03 1.24 -7.27
C LEU A 37 6.49 0.19 -8.28
N ILE A 38 6.45 0.50 -9.59
CA ILE A 38 6.83 -0.43 -10.66
C ILE A 38 8.33 -0.72 -10.65
N THR A 39 9.15 0.29 -10.39
CA THR A 39 10.62 0.17 -10.43
C THR A 39 11.22 -0.46 -9.18
N THR A 40 10.43 -0.66 -8.12
CA THR A 40 10.89 -1.31 -6.90
C THR A 40 10.90 -2.82 -7.10
N THR A 41 12.10 -3.41 -7.10
CA THR A 41 12.31 -4.83 -7.44
C THR A 41 12.79 -5.69 -6.28
N ASN A 42 13.34 -5.11 -5.21
CA ASN A 42 13.85 -5.85 -4.06
C ASN A 42 13.53 -5.16 -2.71
N PRO A 43 12.48 -5.59 -2.01
CA PRO A 43 11.42 -6.50 -2.47
C PRO A 43 10.56 -5.89 -3.58
N LYS A 44 9.85 -6.71 -4.36
CA LYS A 44 8.85 -6.20 -5.31
C LYS A 44 7.78 -5.43 -4.56
N GLY A 45 7.50 -4.20 -5.02
CA GLY A 45 6.46 -3.36 -4.45
C GLY A 45 5.06 -3.86 -4.82
N VAL A 46 4.25 -4.19 -3.82
CA VAL A 46 2.84 -4.56 -3.97
C VAL A 46 1.91 -3.44 -3.50
N GLY A 47 2.43 -2.52 -2.69
CA GLY A 47 1.77 -1.32 -2.20
C GLY A 47 2.76 -0.21 -1.93
N LEU A 48 2.32 1.05 -2.07
CA LEU A 48 3.15 2.23 -1.82
C LEU A 48 2.29 3.39 -1.35
N ALA A 49 2.63 3.95 -0.18
CA ALA A 49 1.98 5.13 0.36
C ALA A 49 2.79 6.41 0.07
N ALA A 50 2.13 7.55 -0.05
CA ALA A 50 2.78 8.82 -0.34
C ALA A 50 3.87 9.24 0.67
N PRO A 51 3.76 8.96 1.99
CA PRO A 51 4.85 9.19 2.93
C PRO A 51 6.13 8.42 2.58
N GLN A 52 6.02 7.25 1.97
CA GLN A 52 7.18 6.46 1.53
C GLN A 52 7.94 7.07 0.34
N VAL A 53 7.37 8.07 -0.33
CA VAL A 53 8.05 8.87 -1.36
C VAL A 53 8.27 10.32 -0.90
N GLY A 54 8.22 10.56 0.41
CA GLY A 54 8.54 11.84 1.02
C GLY A 54 7.42 12.89 0.93
N ILE A 55 6.16 12.48 0.73
CA ILE A 55 5.01 13.39 0.62
C ILE A 55 3.98 13.05 1.70
N SER A 56 3.71 14.00 2.60
CA SER A 56 2.69 13.84 3.64
C SER A 56 1.29 14.05 3.05
N SER A 57 0.77 13.02 2.37
CA SER A 57 -0.59 13.00 1.82
C SER A 57 -1.23 11.65 2.03
N ARG A 58 -2.53 11.64 2.33
CA ARG A 58 -3.32 10.40 2.51
C ARG A 58 -3.64 9.78 1.17
N ILE A 59 -2.62 9.15 0.57
CA ILE A 59 -2.70 8.44 -0.72
C ILE A 59 -1.89 7.16 -0.60
N PHE A 60 -2.42 6.07 -1.12
CA PHE A 60 -1.63 4.87 -1.39
C PHE A 60 -2.06 4.21 -2.70
N LEU A 61 -1.16 3.38 -3.22
CA LEU A 61 -1.37 2.58 -4.42
C LEU A 61 -1.21 1.11 -4.08
N THR A 62 -1.95 0.25 -4.78
CA THR A 62 -1.78 -1.21 -4.70
C THR A 62 -1.53 -1.81 -6.08
N ARG A 63 -0.67 -2.85 -6.10
CA ARG A 63 -0.36 -3.69 -7.26
C ARG A 63 -0.09 -5.12 -6.80
N PRO A 64 -1.13 -5.91 -6.48
CA PRO A 64 -0.98 -7.24 -5.89
C PRO A 64 -0.07 -8.18 -6.70
N HIS A 65 -0.10 -8.07 -8.03
CA HIS A 65 0.71 -8.85 -8.98
C HIS A 65 1.29 -7.94 -10.07
N GLU A 66 2.32 -8.39 -10.77
CA GLU A 66 2.98 -7.61 -11.85
C GLU A 66 2.03 -7.19 -12.97
N ASN A 67 1.06 -8.05 -13.30
CA ASN A 67 0.07 -7.78 -14.34
C ASN A 67 -1.21 -7.11 -13.82
N SER A 68 -1.27 -6.80 -12.52
CA SER A 68 -2.42 -6.12 -11.95
C SER A 68 -2.47 -4.65 -12.34
N ILE A 69 -3.67 -4.15 -12.57
CA ILE A 69 -3.91 -2.71 -12.68
C ILE A 69 -3.54 -2.05 -11.34
N ILE A 70 -2.78 -0.96 -11.41
CA ILE A 70 -2.47 -0.18 -10.22
C ILE A 70 -3.71 0.61 -9.81
N ARG A 71 -4.23 0.30 -8.62
CA ARG A 71 -5.34 1.05 -8.02
C ARG A 71 -4.81 2.16 -7.14
N VAL A 72 -5.51 3.29 -7.13
CA VAL A 72 -5.18 4.48 -6.34
C VAL A 72 -6.28 4.74 -5.33
N PHE A 73 -5.88 5.00 -4.10
CA PHE A 73 -6.78 5.25 -2.98
C PHE A 73 -6.40 6.58 -2.33
N ILE A 74 -7.31 7.55 -2.39
CA ILE A 74 -7.12 8.90 -1.85
C ILE A 74 -8.03 9.08 -0.66
N ASN A 75 -7.51 9.68 0.42
CA ASN A 75 -8.21 9.88 1.69
C ASN A 75 -8.83 8.58 2.24
N PRO A 76 -8.08 7.47 2.27
CA PRO A 76 -8.60 6.17 2.68
C PRO A 76 -8.96 6.16 4.16
N LYS A 77 -10.04 5.43 4.49
CA LYS A 77 -10.47 5.15 5.86
C LYS A 77 -11.08 3.74 5.93
N ILE A 78 -10.52 2.87 6.76
CA ILE A 78 -11.14 1.59 7.07
C ILE A 78 -12.39 1.88 7.91
N VAL A 79 -13.56 1.51 7.40
CA VAL A 79 -14.86 1.74 8.05
C VAL A 79 -15.40 0.47 8.72
N LYS A 80 -14.93 -0.70 8.29
CA LYS A 80 -15.26 -2.00 8.87
C LYS A 80 -14.10 -2.97 8.65
N GLN A 81 -13.89 -3.89 9.58
CA GLN A 81 -12.96 -5.00 9.45
C GLN A 81 -13.55 -6.25 10.08
N SER A 82 -13.18 -7.43 9.58
CA SER A 82 -13.59 -8.71 10.16
C SER A 82 -12.82 -8.99 11.44
N ASP A 83 -13.45 -9.77 12.33
CA ASP A 83 -12.78 -10.34 13.51
C ASP A 83 -11.86 -11.51 13.14
N GLN A 84 -12.07 -12.10 11.96
CA GLN A 84 -11.24 -13.16 11.42
C GLN A 84 -9.91 -12.58 10.97
N ILE A 85 -8.82 -13.12 11.51
CA ILE A 85 -7.45 -12.67 11.27
C ILE A 85 -6.76 -13.70 10.37
N THR A 86 -6.01 -13.20 9.39
CA THR A 86 -5.13 -14.05 8.57
C THR A 86 -3.78 -14.23 9.27
N ASP A 87 -3.23 -15.43 9.22
CA ASP A 87 -1.87 -15.74 9.70
C ASP A 87 -0.74 -15.15 8.81
N GLY A 88 -1.02 -14.04 8.14
CA GLY A 88 -0.11 -13.38 7.20
C GLY A 88 -0.50 -13.58 5.71
N PRO A 89 0.12 -12.86 4.79
CA PRO A 89 -0.27 -12.85 3.39
C PRO A 89 -0.05 -14.20 2.74
N LEU A 90 -1.13 -14.85 2.31
CA LEU A 90 -1.07 -15.96 1.36
C LEU A 90 -0.71 -15.34 -0.01
N ARG A 91 0.56 -15.30 -0.34
CA ARG A 91 1.00 -15.00 -1.71
C ARG A 91 0.61 -16.17 -2.59
N LEU A 92 -0.51 -16.02 -3.31
CA LEU A 92 -0.86 -16.93 -4.38
C LEU A 92 0.20 -16.82 -5.47
N SER A 93 0.95 -17.92 -5.70
CA SER A 93 1.74 -18.21 -6.89
C SER A 93 2.99 -17.35 -7.21
N GLU A 94 3.95 -17.22 -6.32
CA GLU A 94 5.35 -17.17 -6.78
C GLU A 94 6.12 -18.24 -6.00
N ALA A 95 6.91 -19.02 -6.71
CA ALA A 95 7.70 -20.11 -6.16
C ALA A 95 8.29 -19.69 -4.81
N SER A 96 7.95 -20.41 -3.77
CA SER A 96 8.48 -20.22 -2.43
C SER A 96 10.00 -20.10 -2.52
N VAL A 97 10.55 -18.95 -2.17
CA VAL A 97 11.99 -18.84 -2.00
C VAL A 97 12.35 -19.84 -0.90
N PRO A 98 13.19 -20.85 -1.16
CA PRO A 98 13.54 -21.83 -0.16
C PRO A 98 14.06 -21.12 1.09
N GLY A 99 13.46 -21.43 2.26
CA GLY A 99 13.86 -20.84 3.55
C GLY A 99 13.14 -19.55 3.97
N ARG A 100 12.19 -19.00 3.20
CA ARG A 100 11.32 -17.90 3.64
C ARG A 100 9.92 -18.42 3.97
N ASP A 101 9.48 -18.09 5.19
CA ASP A 101 8.06 -18.26 5.57
C ASP A 101 7.23 -17.27 4.73
N ASN A 102 6.35 -17.78 3.87
CA ASN A 102 5.49 -16.96 2.99
C ASN A 102 4.45 -16.12 3.76
N LYS A 103 4.44 -16.23 5.08
CA LYS A 103 3.56 -15.49 6.00
C LYS A 103 4.19 -14.21 6.55
N LEU A 104 5.40 -13.85 6.13
CA LEU A 104 6.09 -12.66 6.61
C LEU A 104 5.80 -11.46 5.71
N GLU A 105 5.52 -10.31 6.33
CA GLU A 105 5.43 -9.02 5.68
C GLU A 105 6.77 -8.29 5.72
N GLY A 106 7.12 -7.63 4.62
CA GLY A 106 8.25 -6.70 4.53
C GLY A 106 7.78 -5.32 4.10
N CYS A 107 8.54 -4.29 4.43
CA CYS A 107 8.24 -2.92 4.07
C CYS A 107 9.36 -2.31 3.22
N LEU A 108 9.00 -1.58 2.16
CA LEU A 108 9.94 -0.88 1.29
C LEU A 108 10.78 0.16 2.05
N SER A 109 10.19 0.75 3.11
CA SER A 109 10.84 1.75 3.97
C SER A 109 11.64 1.16 5.12
N ILE A 110 11.55 -0.17 5.36
CA ILE A 110 12.26 -0.90 6.40
C ILE A 110 13.02 -2.07 5.73
N PRO A 111 14.16 -1.80 5.09
CA PRO A 111 14.85 -2.81 4.30
C PRO A 111 15.36 -3.96 5.17
N ASN A 112 15.29 -5.18 4.61
CA ASN A 112 15.82 -6.41 5.22
C ASN A 112 15.13 -6.86 6.53
N ILE A 113 14.01 -6.24 6.91
CA ILE A 113 13.21 -6.66 8.06
C ILE A 113 11.91 -7.26 7.57
N TRP A 114 11.62 -8.47 8.08
CA TRP A 114 10.42 -9.23 7.78
C TRP A 114 9.79 -9.68 9.10
N GLY A 115 8.47 -9.58 9.21
CA GLY A 115 7.77 -9.94 10.44
C GLY A 115 6.37 -10.48 10.18
N LYS A 116 5.84 -11.22 11.15
CA LYS A 116 4.43 -11.62 11.15
C LYS A 116 3.58 -10.44 11.59
N VAL A 117 2.54 -10.14 10.83
CA VAL A 117 1.57 -9.11 11.16
C VAL A 117 0.17 -9.71 11.02
N ASN A 118 -0.60 -9.65 12.09
CA ASN A 118 -1.99 -10.07 12.08
C ASN A 118 -2.82 -9.02 11.34
N ARG A 119 -3.54 -9.46 10.29
CA ARG A 119 -4.40 -8.61 9.48
C ARG A 119 -5.82 -9.15 9.49
N ALA A 120 -6.82 -8.28 9.45
CA ALA A 120 -8.19 -8.70 9.20
C ALA A 120 -8.29 -9.33 7.79
N GLU A 121 -8.98 -10.46 7.66
CA GLU A 121 -9.16 -11.12 6.37
C GLU A 121 -9.97 -10.30 5.39
N THR A 122 -10.92 -9.54 5.93
CA THR A 122 -11.81 -8.67 5.15
C THR A 122 -11.85 -7.28 5.77
N ILE A 123 -11.77 -6.26 4.92
CA ILE A 123 -11.95 -4.86 5.30
C ILE A 123 -12.92 -4.17 4.36
N THR A 124 -13.66 -3.21 4.88
CA THR A 124 -14.41 -2.24 4.07
C THR A 124 -13.69 -0.90 4.13
N LEU A 125 -13.33 -0.37 2.98
CA LEU A 125 -12.60 0.89 2.84
C LEU A 125 -13.49 1.96 2.21
N ALA A 126 -13.59 3.12 2.84
CA ALA A 126 -14.08 4.34 2.21
C ALA A 126 -12.88 5.11 1.66
N TYR A 127 -12.95 5.58 0.42
CA TYR A 127 -11.86 6.29 -0.26
C TYR A 127 -12.39 7.17 -1.39
N GLN A 128 -11.51 7.96 -1.99
CA GLN A 128 -11.77 8.69 -3.23
C GLN A 128 -10.85 8.17 -4.34
N ASP A 129 -11.36 8.16 -5.56
CA ASP A 129 -10.55 7.89 -6.76
C ASP A 129 -9.79 9.14 -7.24
N GLU A 130 -9.08 9.04 -8.35
CA GLU A 130 -8.30 10.13 -8.95
C GLU A 130 -9.17 11.30 -9.45
N ALA A 131 -10.45 11.09 -9.68
CA ALA A 131 -11.43 12.12 -10.03
C ALA A 131 -12.08 12.78 -8.80
N GLY A 132 -11.78 12.28 -7.59
CA GLY A 132 -12.41 12.74 -6.35
C GLY A 132 -13.74 12.06 -6.04
N THR A 133 -14.16 11.08 -6.83
CA THR A 133 -15.40 10.34 -6.60
C THR A 133 -15.25 9.45 -5.37
N LYS A 134 -16.24 9.48 -4.49
CA LYS A 134 -16.25 8.68 -3.25
C LYS A 134 -16.70 7.25 -3.52
N HIS A 135 -16.01 6.31 -2.93
CA HIS A 135 -16.29 4.88 -2.99
C HIS A 135 -16.30 4.28 -1.59
N ILE A 136 -17.11 3.23 -1.41
CA ILE A 136 -17.04 2.31 -0.27
C ILE A 136 -17.02 0.92 -0.86
N GLU A 137 -15.96 0.15 -0.58
CA GLU A 137 -15.73 -1.15 -1.20
C GLU A 137 -15.15 -2.13 -0.18
N GLU A 138 -15.55 -3.40 -0.31
CA GLU A 138 -15.04 -4.48 0.53
C GLU A 138 -13.89 -5.19 -0.19
N PHE A 139 -12.82 -5.47 0.58
CA PHE A 139 -11.60 -6.12 0.12
C PHE A 139 -11.31 -7.35 0.96
N HIS A 140 -10.79 -8.41 0.32
CA HIS A 140 -10.54 -9.70 0.94
C HIS A 140 -9.09 -10.16 0.71
N GLY A 141 -8.62 -11.06 1.57
CA GLY A 141 -7.38 -11.79 1.40
C GLY A 141 -6.15 -10.90 1.22
N PHE A 142 -5.29 -11.22 0.23
CA PHE A 142 -4.03 -10.51 0.02
C PHE A 142 -4.20 -9.01 -0.26
N LEU A 143 -5.24 -8.62 -0.99
CA LEU A 143 -5.47 -7.19 -1.24
C LEU A 143 -5.89 -6.45 0.04
N ALA A 144 -6.71 -7.07 0.89
CA ALA A 144 -7.03 -6.52 2.21
C ALA A 144 -5.77 -6.37 3.08
N THR A 145 -4.85 -7.34 3.02
CA THR A 145 -3.54 -7.26 3.70
C THR A 145 -2.70 -6.08 3.23
N ILE A 146 -2.61 -5.86 1.91
CA ILE A 146 -1.81 -4.73 1.35
C ILE A 146 -2.38 -3.38 1.78
N ILE A 147 -3.71 -3.26 1.89
CA ILE A 147 -4.41 -2.01 2.22
C ILE A 147 -4.24 -1.63 3.70
N GLN A 148 -4.14 -2.61 4.59
CA GLN A 148 -3.94 -2.41 6.04
C GLN A 148 -2.51 -2.02 6.40
#